data_2ab175e5bca186873a7d2d517604e4a9
#
_entry.id   2ab175e5bca186873a7d2d517604e4a9
#
_cell.length_a   1.000
_cell.length_b   1.000
_cell.length_c   1.000
_cell.angle_alpha   90.00
_cell.angle_beta   90.00
_cell.angle_gamma   90.00
#
_symmetry.space_group_name_H-M   'P 1'
#
loop_
_entity.id
_entity.type
_entity.pdbx_description
1 polymer ?
#
loop_
_entity_poly.entity_id
_entity_poly.type
_entity_poly.pdbx_seq_one_letter_code
_entity_poly.pdbx_strand_id
1 'polypeptide(L)'
;MINRVILLVIDGFGIGALPDAGAYGDDQADTIRHLADAVGGLSLPNLESLGLGHVAPIKGVRSMAQPSGCFGRLGFSSRGKDSVVGHWELSGVIVNDETTVCRSGIPAAMMAVIERIVGRKTIGNTIASMATALREYGPSHVTTKSPIIWTDGDNTCFLAVHETMMSTADLQQRCREIRKALKDAGVRIRVVAQPVTGEPGALQASKGRRDFVSEPPGLTMLDVLNRSGQITMGIGKAYDLFSGRGFTKSFAVYSPMAAFDEVIGMLNKVPRGLLYATLDLFPEELTRASTALEAFDRRLPDLFEKLRVGDLVIVTGDHGRDLSLPGKMPTREYVPVFVTSPKLAQGVDLGSRQTAADVAQTVVEALRAERLPVGDSFLDALRPG
;
A
#
# COMPACT_ATOMS: atom_id res chain seq x y z
N MET A 1 19.43 20.27 -7.44
CA MET A 1 18.02 20.56 -7.71
C MET A 1 17.35 19.24 -8.05
N ILE A 2 16.26 18.87 -7.34
CA ILE A 2 15.50 17.66 -7.60
C ILE A 2 14.51 17.91 -8.75
N ASN A 3 14.46 16.99 -9.69
CA ASN A 3 13.58 17.05 -10.85
C ASN A 3 12.56 15.90 -10.84
N ARG A 4 12.92 14.76 -10.24
CA ARG A 4 12.06 13.59 -10.18
C ARG A 4 12.13 12.97 -8.78
N VAL A 5 10.96 12.58 -8.27
CA VAL A 5 10.84 11.77 -7.05
C VAL A 5 10.31 10.39 -7.41
N ILE A 6 10.94 9.36 -6.86
CA ILE A 6 10.52 7.98 -6.93
C ILE A 6 10.08 7.58 -5.52
N LEU A 7 8.77 7.44 -5.31
CA LEU A 7 8.18 7.02 -4.04
C LEU A 7 7.77 5.55 -4.17
N LEU A 8 8.47 4.69 -3.43
CA LEU A 8 8.19 3.27 -3.32
C LEU A 8 7.50 3.02 -1.99
N VAL A 9 6.23 2.63 -2.03
CA VAL A 9 5.46 2.29 -0.84
C VAL A 9 5.28 0.78 -0.79
N ILE A 10 5.87 0.16 0.22
CA ILE A 10 5.77 -1.28 0.49
C ILE A 10 4.55 -1.49 1.38
N ASP A 11 3.54 -2.15 0.84
CA ASP A 11 2.27 -2.46 1.52
C ASP A 11 2.54 -3.34 2.75
N GLY A 12 2.22 -2.82 3.93
CA GLY A 12 2.37 -3.54 5.19
C GLY A 12 3.77 -3.55 5.80
N PHE A 13 4.66 -2.63 5.45
CA PHE A 13 6.04 -2.58 5.97
C PHE A 13 6.11 -1.88 7.33
N GLY A 14 5.55 -2.51 8.38
CA GLY A 14 5.59 -2.00 9.76
C GLY A 14 6.89 -2.32 10.50
N ILE A 15 7.24 -1.47 11.47
CA ILE A 15 8.46 -1.55 12.31
C ILE A 15 8.16 -1.30 13.79
N GLY A 16 7.05 -1.82 14.28
CA GLY A 16 6.63 -1.73 15.68
C GLY A 16 5.45 -0.81 15.93
N ALA A 17 4.70 -1.15 16.97
CA ALA A 17 3.42 -0.54 17.34
C ALA A 17 3.51 0.98 17.53
N LEU A 18 2.49 1.70 17.01
CA LEU A 18 2.28 3.12 17.34
C LEU A 18 1.80 3.27 18.80
N PRO A 19 1.95 4.45 19.43
CA PRO A 19 1.49 4.68 20.80
C PRO A 19 0.00 4.42 21.02
N ASP A 20 -0.83 4.57 19.98
CA ASP A 20 -2.27 4.35 20.01
C ASP A 20 -2.68 2.95 19.51
N ALA A 21 -1.72 2.07 19.22
CA ALA A 21 -1.98 0.74 18.67
C ALA A 21 -2.89 -0.13 19.55
N GLY A 22 -2.84 0.05 20.89
CA GLY A 22 -3.72 -0.65 21.82
C GLY A 22 -5.21 -0.39 21.58
N ALA A 23 -5.59 0.80 21.08
CA ALA A 23 -6.98 1.09 20.68
C ALA A 23 -7.46 0.25 19.48
N TYR A 24 -6.52 -0.30 18.71
CA TYR A 24 -6.75 -1.16 17.56
C TYR A 24 -6.53 -2.65 17.85
N GLY A 25 -6.05 -2.98 19.06
CA GLY A 25 -5.66 -4.34 19.44
C GLY A 25 -4.31 -4.77 18.86
N ASP A 26 -3.46 -3.82 18.49
CA ASP A 26 -2.20 -4.02 17.79
C ASP A 26 -0.97 -3.65 18.65
N ASP A 27 -1.11 -3.58 19.97
CA ASP A 27 -0.05 -3.21 20.92
C ASP A 27 1.19 -4.12 20.87
N GLN A 28 1.03 -5.34 20.37
CA GLN A 28 2.11 -6.31 20.19
C GLN A 28 2.63 -6.36 18.73
N ALA A 29 2.12 -5.52 17.84
CA ALA A 29 2.50 -5.58 16.43
C ALA A 29 3.94 -5.10 16.19
N ASP A 30 4.70 -5.90 15.45
CA ASP A 30 6.03 -5.55 14.97
C ASP A 30 6.35 -6.40 13.73
N THR A 31 5.79 -5.96 12.60
CA THR A 31 5.75 -6.73 11.35
C THR A 31 7.10 -7.30 10.95
N ILE A 32 8.10 -6.44 10.81
CA ILE A 32 9.40 -6.88 10.27
C ILE A 32 10.22 -7.68 11.28
N ARG A 33 10.12 -7.35 12.58
CA ARG A 33 10.83 -8.09 13.62
C ARG A 33 10.26 -9.48 13.77
N HIS A 34 8.92 -9.61 13.86
CA HIS A 34 8.28 -10.92 13.95
C HIS A 34 8.50 -11.78 12.71
N LEU A 35 8.52 -11.17 11.52
CA LEU A 35 8.89 -11.87 10.30
C LEU A 35 10.33 -12.41 10.39
N ALA A 36 11.29 -11.57 10.80
CA ALA A 36 12.68 -11.96 10.93
C ALA A 36 12.89 -13.08 11.97
N ASP A 37 12.21 -12.98 13.11
CA ASP A 37 12.29 -13.99 14.17
C ASP A 37 11.72 -15.34 13.68
N ALA A 38 10.59 -15.32 12.99
CA ALA A 38 9.94 -16.53 12.49
C ALA A 38 10.74 -17.28 11.43
N VAL A 39 11.49 -16.58 10.58
CA VAL A 39 12.31 -17.21 9.52
C VAL A 39 13.78 -17.39 9.90
N GLY A 40 14.17 -17.00 11.13
CA GLY A 40 15.53 -17.19 11.62
C GLY A 40 16.51 -16.04 11.27
N GLY A 41 16.02 -14.96 10.67
CA GLY A 41 16.74 -13.76 10.26
C GLY A 41 16.47 -13.38 8.81
N LEU A 42 16.60 -12.09 8.50
CA LEU A 42 16.43 -11.56 7.15
C LEU A 42 17.78 -11.10 6.57
N SER A 43 17.95 -11.31 5.27
CA SER A 43 19.11 -10.81 4.51
C SER A 43 18.70 -9.63 3.63
N LEU A 44 18.89 -8.42 4.12
CA LEU A 44 18.45 -7.17 3.49
C LEU A 44 19.61 -6.18 3.35
N PRO A 45 20.73 -6.53 2.66
CA PRO A 45 21.95 -5.75 2.65
C PRO A 45 21.77 -4.33 2.07
N ASN A 46 20.83 -4.12 1.15
CA ASN A 46 20.58 -2.81 0.55
C ASN A 46 19.76 -1.91 1.47
N LEU A 47 18.68 -2.41 2.07
CA LEU A 47 17.91 -1.70 3.09
C LEU A 47 18.77 -1.48 4.36
N GLU A 48 19.63 -2.44 4.72
CA GLU A 48 20.64 -2.29 5.77
C GLU A 48 21.56 -1.10 5.46
N SER A 49 22.06 -1.01 4.22
CA SER A 49 22.92 0.11 3.81
C SER A 49 22.18 1.45 3.82
N LEU A 50 20.87 1.46 3.59
CA LEU A 50 20.04 2.66 3.70
C LEU A 50 19.75 3.07 5.14
N GLY A 51 20.02 2.21 6.14
CA GLY A 51 19.85 2.51 7.55
C GLY A 51 18.77 1.72 8.28
N LEU A 52 18.24 0.61 7.71
CA LEU A 52 17.16 -0.18 8.32
C LEU A 52 17.49 -0.62 9.76
N GLY A 53 18.74 -1.06 10.03
CA GLY A 53 19.17 -1.48 11.36
C GLY A 53 19.24 -0.34 12.41
N HIS A 54 19.11 0.93 11.99
CA HIS A 54 18.99 2.08 12.90
C HIS A 54 17.56 2.39 13.32
N VAL A 55 16.58 2.03 12.50
CA VAL A 55 15.18 2.34 12.79
C VAL A 55 14.44 1.24 13.55
N ALA A 56 14.93 -0.02 13.43
CA ALA A 56 14.39 -1.15 14.18
C ALA A 56 15.45 -2.25 14.39
N PRO A 57 15.47 -2.93 15.57
CA PRO A 57 16.29 -4.10 15.81
C PRO A 57 15.68 -5.32 15.08
N ILE A 58 16.32 -5.79 14.01
CA ILE A 58 15.84 -6.87 13.16
C ILE A 58 16.90 -7.95 13.08
N LYS A 59 16.53 -9.20 13.36
CA LYS A 59 17.45 -10.33 13.27
C LYS A 59 17.98 -10.50 11.85
N GLY A 60 19.30 -10.53 11.70
CA GLY A 60 19.97 -10.62 10.41
C GLY A 60 20.31 -9.27 9.75
N VAL A 61 19.84 -8.15 10.31
CA VAL A 61 20.10 -6.77 9.82
C VAL A 61 21.00 -6.03 10.82
N ARG A 62 22.07 -5.42 10.33
CA ARG A 62 23.04 -4.68 11.15
C ARG A 62 22.79 -3.18 11.12
N SER A 63 23.14 -2.48 12.20
CA SER A 63 23.27 -1.03 12.19
C SER A 63 24.60 -0.64 11.57
N MET A 64 24.56 -0.09 10.36
CA MET A 64 25.76 0.31 9.62
C MET A 64 26.38 1.58 10.24
N ALA A 65 27.70 1.61 10.44
CA ALA A 65 28.38 2.79 11.00
C ALA A 65 28.22 4.05 10.11
N GLN A 66 28.07 3.86 8.80
CA GLN A 66 27.86 4.93 7.81
C GLN A 66 26.81 4.48 6.82
N PRO A 67 25.52 4.72 7.08
CA PRO A 67 24.47 4.46 6.12
C PRO A 67 24.61 5.31 4.86
N SER A 68 24.32 4.71 3.71
CA SER A 68 24.34 5.40 2.41
C SER A 68 23.07 6.21 2.14
N GLY A 69 22.01 5.99 2.92
CA GLY A 69 20.76 6.73 2.87
C GLY A 69 20.53 7.58 4.11
N CYS A 70 19.56 8.47 4.05
CA CYS A 70 18.96 9.07 5.23
C CYS A 70 17.79 8.18 5.68
N PHE A 71 17.58 8.05 6.97
CA PHE A 71 16.65 7.08 7.54
C PHE A 71 15.87 7.67 8.71
N GLY A 72 14.72 7.11 9.00
CA GLY A 72 13.86 7.45 10.12
C GLY A 72 12.60 6.59 10.13
N ARG A 73 11.64 6.98 10.94
CA ARG A 73 10.34 6.31 10.99
C ARG A 73 9.18 7.32 10.95
N LEU A 74 8.08 6.91 10.35
CA LEU A 74 6.86 7.70 10.23
C LEU A 74 5.78 7.12 11.13
N GLY A 75 5.12 7.98 11.90
CA GLY A 75 3.84 7.68 12.52
C GLY A 75 2.67 8.04 11.61
N PHE A 76 1.46 7.72 12.05
CA PHE A 76 0.22 8.07 11.38
C PHE A 76 -0.71 8.81 12.34
N SER A 77 -1.17 9.98 11.91
CA SER A 77 -2.13 10.82 12.64
C SER A 77 -3.58 10.52 12.26
N SER A 78 -3.80 9.94 11.08
CA SER A 78 -5.12 9.51 10.62
C SER A 78 -5.71 8.41 11.50
N ARG A 79 -7.03 8.40 11.64
CA ARG A 79 -7.75 7.26 12.22
C ARG A 79 -7.89 6.15 11.18
N GLY A 80 -7.51 4.93 11.56
CA GLY A 80 -7.48 3.76 10.68
C GLY A 80 -6.08 3.20 10.51
N LYS A 81 -5.99 2.04 9.92
CA LYS A 81 -4.74 1.30 9.71
C LYS A 81 -4.67 0.57 8.37
N ASP A 82 -5.55 0.94 7.45
CA ASP A 82 -5.64 0.33 6.14
C ASP A 82 -4.85 1.09 5.07
N SER A 83 -4.60 0.42 3.94
CA SER A 83 -3.82 0.98 2.84
C SER A 83 -4.41 2.30 2.31
N VAL A 84 -5.74 2.48 2.28
CA VAL A 84 -6.35 3.70 1.75
C VAL A 84 -5.97 4.89 2.60
N VAL A 85 -6.15 4.76 3.92
CA VAL A 85 -5.84 5.82 4.90
C VAL A 85 -4.35 6.09 4.93
N GLY A 86 -3.50 5.05 4.95
CA GLY A 86 -2.05 5.20 4.94
C GLY A 86 -1.54 5.94 3.70
N HIS A 87 -2.01 5.55 2.51
CA HIS A 87 -1.63 6.23 1.27
C HIS A 87 -2.16 7.67 1.17
N TRP A 88 -3.35 7.96 1.71
CA TRP A 88 -3.86 9.33 1.74
C TRP A 88 -3.02 10.21 2.66
N GLU A 89 -2.60 9.70 3.83
CA GLU A 89 -1.73 10.44 4.73
C GLU A 89 -0.33 10.64 4.14
N LEU A 90 0.27 9.60 3.52
CA LEU A 90 1.50 9.73 2.72
C LEU A 90 1.39 10.78 1.59
N SER A 91 0.16 11.13 1.22
CA SER A 91 -0.11 12.14 0.18
C SER A 91 -0.63 13.47 0.74
N GLY A 92 -0.56 13.67 2.06
CA GLY A 92 -0.87 14.94 2.73
C GLY A 92 -2.33 15.10 3.16
N VAL A 93 -3.08 14.00 3.33
CA VAL A 93 -4.48 14.05 3.79
C VAL A 93 -4.66 13.23 5.07
N ILE A 94 -4.81 13.90 6.20
CA ILE A 94 -5.14 13.28 7.48
C ILE A 94 -6.65 13.02 7.55
N VAL A 95 -7.04 11.79 7.86
CA VAL A 95 -8.43 11.33 7.96
C VAL A 95 -8.80 11.13 9.43
N ASN A 96 -9.77 11.90 9.90
CA ASN A 96 -10.25 11.82 11.29
C ASN A 96 -11.55 11.03 11.46
N ASP A 97 -12.24 10.72 10.36
CA ASP A 97 -13.48 9.97 10.40
C ASP A 97 -13.22 8.47 10.51
N GLU A 98 -14.07 7.77 11.26
CA GLU A 98 -13.99 6.33 11.40
C GLU A 98 -14.30 5.62 10.07
N THR A 99 -13.53 4.60 9.75
CA THR A 99 -13.82 3.68 8.65
C THR A 99 -14.81 2.61 9.10
N THR A 100 -15.60 2.09 8.17
CA THR A 100 -16.51 0.96 8.47
C THR A 100 -15.69 -0.32 8.59
N VAL A 101 -15.71 -0.94 9.77
CA VAL A 101 -14.95 -2.17 10.05
C VAL A 101 -15.86 -3.39 10.00
N CYS A 102 -15.44 -4.42 9.30
CA CYS A 102 -16.19 -5.67 9.06
C CYS A 102 -15.71 -6.82 9.97
N ARG A 103 -15.62 -6.59 11.28
CA ARG A 103 -15.04 -7.54 12.27
C ARG A 103 -15.71 -8.92 12.35
N SER A 104 -16.92 -9.07 11.85
CA SER A 104 -17.67 -10.35 11.84
C SER A 104 -18.30 -10.66 10.48
N GLY A 105 -17.71 -10.14 9.42
CA GLY A 105 -18.26 -10.15 8.08
C GLY A 105 -18.89 -8.81 7.71
N ILE A 106 -19.32 -8.70 6.46
CA ILE A 106 -19.95 -7.49 5.92
C ILE A 106 -21.35 -7.36 6.50
N PRO A 107 -21.73 -6.20 7.07
CA PRO A 107 -23.03 -5.98 7.71
C PRO A 107 -24.22 -6.27 6.75
N ALA A 108 -25.31 -6.81 7.31
CA ALA A 108 -26.49 -7.22 6.53
C ALA A 108 -27.08 -6.12 5.66
N ALA A 109 -27.10 -4.87 6.13
CA ALA A 109 -27.57 -3.72 5.36
C ALA A 109 -26.72 -3.48 4.11
N MET A 110 -25.39 -3.66 4.20
CA MET A 110 -24.49 -3.56 3.07
C MET A 110 -24.63 -4.74 2.14
N MET A 111 -24.80 -5.98 2.68
CA MET A 111 -25.05 -7.17 1.89
C MET A 111 -26.29 -7.02 1.02
N ALA A 112 -27.39 -6.45 1.54
CA ALA A 112 -28.60 -6.18 0.78
C ALA A 112 -28.35 -5.24 -0.42
N VAL A 113 -27.52 -4.21 -0.26
CA VAL A 113 -27.13 -3.30 -1.36
C VAL A 113 -26.28 -4.05 -2.39
N ILE A 114 -25.31 -4.84 -1.93
CA ILE A 114 -24.40 -5.60 -2.80
C ILE A 114 -25.20 -6.60 -3.66
N GLU A 115 -26.01 -7.44 -3.04
CA GLU A 115 -26.80 -8.47 -3.73
C GLU A 115 -27.82 -7.89 -4.72
N ARG A 116 -28.43 -6.75 -4.38
CA ARG A 116 -29.31 -6.02 -5.30
C ARG A 116 -28.57 -5.57 -6.56
N ILE A 117 -27.37 -5.00 -6.42
CA ILE A 117 -26.56 -4.52 -7.56
C ILE A 117 -26.01 -5.68 -8.38
N VAL A 118 -25.53 -6.72 -7.70
CA VAL A 118 -25.01 -7.93 -8.36
C VAL A 118 -26.16 -8.70 -9.07
N GLY A 119 -27.40 -8.57 -8.60
CA GLY A 119 -28.58 -9.21 -9.18
C GLY A 119 -28.76 -10.68 -8.75
N ARG A 120 -28.05 -11.13 -7.71
CA ARG A 120 -28.16 -12.49 -7.16
C ARG A 120 -27.59 -12.58 -5.76
N LYS A 121 -27.93 -13.67 -5.07
CA LYS A 121 -27.35 -14.00 -3.77
C LYS A 121 -25.86 -14.28 -3.87
N THR A 122 -25.12 -13.87 -2.86
CA THR A 122 -23.69 -14.14 -2.69
C THR A 122 -23.47 -15.29 -1.71
N ILE A 123 -22.28 -15.86 -1.72
CA ILE A 123 -21.84 -16.91 -0.77
C ILE A 123 -20.54 -16.47 -0.07
N GLY A 124 -20.33 -16.98 1.13
CA GLY A 124 -19.20 -16.61 1.98
C GLY A 124 -19.61 -15.60 3.04
N ASN A 125 -19.17 -14.35 2.91
CA ASN A 125 -19.32 -13.29 3.91
C ASN A 125 -18.63 -13.61 5.24
N THR A 126 -17.40 -14.06 5.14
CA THR A 126 -16.52 -14.40 6.28
C THR A 126 -15.27 -13.54 6.26
N ILE A 127 -14.56 -13.48 7.38
CA ILE A 127 -13.19 -12.98 7.43
C ILE A 127 -12.29 -14.08 6.86
N ALA A 128 -11.67 -13.82 5.75
CA ALA A 128 -10.83 -14.81 5.08
C ALA A 128 -9.75 -14.16 4.21
N SER A 129 -8.72 -14.94 3.93
CA SER A 129 -7.81 -14.67 2.84
C SER A 129 -8.47 -15.00 1.49
N MET A 130 -7.95 -14.43 0.41
CA MET A 130 -8.37 -14.80 -0.94
C MET A 130 -8.21 -16.31 -1.17
N ALA A 131 -7.05 -16.88 -0.79
CA ALA A 131 -6.78 -18.30 -0.96
C ALA A 131 -7.78 -19.18 -0.19
N THR A 132 -8.11 -18.78 1.04
CA THR A 132 -9.12 -19.48 1.87
C THR A 132 -10.50 -19.34 1.27
N ALA A 133 -10.93 -18.14 0.88
CA ALA A 133 -12.24 -17.90 0.30
C ALA A 133 -12.45 -18.68 -1.01
N LEU A 134 -11.46 -18.68 -1.90
CA LEU A 134 -11.54 -19.44 -3.16
C LEU A 134 -11.55 -20.96 -2.96
N ARG A 135 -10.76 -21.45 -2.00
CA ARG A 135 -10.74 -22.89 -1.68
C ARG A 135 -12.06 -23.34 -1.08
N GLU A 136 -12.62 -22.58 -0.15
CA GLU A 136 -13.81 -22.96 0.60
C GLU A 136 -15.10 -22.78 -0.21
N TYR A 137 -15.24 -21.66 -0.90
CA TYR A 137 -16.47 -21.31 -1.62
C TYR A 137 -16.40 -21.55 -3.14
N GLY A 138 -15.22 -21.82 -3.69
CA GLY A 138 -15.03 -22.05 -5.13
C GLY A 138 -15.91 -23.15 -5.72
N PRO A 139 -15.98 -24.36 -5.13
CA PRO A 139 -16.88 -25.41 -5.63
C PRO A 139 -18.35 -24.99 -5.67
N SER A 140 -18.84 -24.35 -4.60
CA SER A 140 -20.21 -23.82 -4.53
C SER A 140 -20.44 -22.70 -5.52
N HIS A 141 -19.47 -21.81 -5.72
CA HIS A 141 -19.53 -20.72 -6.69
C HIS A 141 -19.77 -21.26 -8.11
N VAL A 142 -19.00 -22.26 -8.54
CA VAL A 142 -19.13 -22.84 -9.89
C VAL A 142 -20.48 -23.52 -10.07
N THR A 143 -20.98 -24.21 -9.04
CA THR A 143 -22.27 -24.93 -9.09
C THR A 143 -23.47 -23.99 -9.05
N THR A 144 -23.49 -23.05 -8.12
CA THR A 144 -24.66 -22.15 -7.88
C THR A 144 -24.60 -20.88 -8.72
N LYS A 145 -23.45 -20.57 -9.29
CA LYS A 145 -23.12 -19.30 -9.95
C LYS A 145 -23.29 -18.08 -9.03
N SER A 146 -23.28 -18.26 -7.71
CA SER A 146 -23.33 -17.20 -6.72
C SER A 146 -21.94 -16.58 -6.55
N PRO A 147 -21.78 -15.25 -6.65
CA PRO A 147 -20.50 -14.60 -6.40
C PRO A 147 -19.96 -14.90 -5.00
N ILE A 148 -18.65 -15.05 -4.89
CA ILE A 148 -17.98 -15.21 -3.59
C ILE A 148 -17.74 -13.83 -3.01
N ILE A 149 -18.14 -13.61 -1.76
CA ILE A 149 -17.88 -12.39 -1.02
C ILE A 149 -17.16 -12.69 0.29
N TRP A 150 -16.17 -11.87 0.65
CA TRP A 150 -15.46 -11.97 1.92
C TRP A 150 -14.89 -10.61 2.31
N THR A 151 -14.38 -10.50 3.51
CA THR A 151 -13.69 -9.32 4.04
C THR A 151 -12.35 -9.72 4.65
N ASP A 152 -11.42 -8.77 4.75
CA ASP A 152 -10.19 -8.90 5.54
C ASP A 152 -10.42 -8.70 7.04
N GLY A 153 -11.67 -8.41 7.44
CA GLY A 153 -12.02 -8.11 8.83
C GLY A 153 -11.86 -6.63 9.19
N ASP A 154 -11.32 -5.84 8.30
CA ASP A 154 -11.22 -4.39 8.39
C ASP A 154 -12.24 -3.73 7.43
N ASN A 155 -11.81 -2.80 6.60
CA ASN A 155 -12.71 -1.99 5.77
C ASN A 155 -12.78 -2.46 4.29
N THR A 156 -12.48 -3.71 4.00
CA THR A 156 -12.49 -4.22 2.63
C THR A 156 -13.58 -5.25 2.39
N CYS A 157 -14.32 -5.05 1.31
CA CYS A 157 -15.26 -6.01 0.72
C CYS A 157 -14.67 -6.55 -0.58
N PHE A 158 -14.33 -7.83 -0.61
CA PHE A 158 -13.90 -8.52 -1.81
C PHE A 158 -15.07 -9.21 -2.48
N LEU A 159 -15.17 -9.09 -3.80
CA LEU A 159 -16.16 -9.77 -4.62
C LEU A 159 -15.45 -10.52 -5.75
N ALA A 160 -15.52 -11.87 -5.72
CA ALA A 160 -14.94 -12.71 -6.76
C ALA A 160 -16.02 -13.38 -7.61
N VAL A 161 -15.77 -13.39 -8.93
CA VAL A 161 -16.63 -14.06 -9.92
C VAL A 161 -15.75 -14.69 -10.99
N HIS A 162 -16.11 -15.91 -11.41
CA HIS A 162 -15.43 -16.60 -12.49
C HIS A 162 -15.70 -15.91 -13.83
N GLU A 163 -14.67 -15.75 -14.66
CA GLU A 163 -14.72 -15.00 -15.93
C GLU A 163 -15.76 -15.56 -16.94
N THR A 164 -16.09 -16.86 -16.86
CA THR A 164 -17.14 -17.46 -17.68
C THR A 164 -18.56 -17.10 -17.24
N MET A 165 -18.73 -16.57 -16.02
CA MET A 165 -20.05 -16.20 -15.46
C MET A 165 -20.34 -14.71 -15.57
N MET A 166 -19.31 -13.90 -15.47
CA MET A 166 -19.39 -12.45 -15.61
C MET A 166 -18.07 -11.93 -16.16
N SER A 167 -18.13 -11.07 -17.17
CA SER A 167 -16.92 -10.48 -17.70
C SER A 167 -16.19 -9.62 -16.64
N THR A 168 -14.89 -9.52 -16.75
CA THR A 168 -14.09 -8.65 -15.88
C THR A 168 -14.61 -7.20 -15.88
N ALA A 169 -15.04 -6.69 -17.04
CA ALA A 169 -15.59 -5.35 -17.17
C ALA A 169 -16.92 -5.18 -16.41
N ASP A 170 -17.83 -6.18 -16.51
CA ASP A 170 -19.11 -6.15 -15.78
C ASP A 170 -18.91 -6.26 -14.28
N LEU A 171 -17.98 -7.12 -13.81
CA LEU A 171 -17.63 -7.21 -12.40
C LEU A 171 -17.10 -5.88 -11.86
N GLN A 172 -16.18 -5.26 -12.58
CA GLN A 172 -15.63 -3.95 -12.22
C GLN A 172 -16.74 -2.87 -12.21
N GLN A 173 -17.64 -2.87 -13.17
CA GLN A 173 -18.74 -1.91 -13.21
C GLN A 173 -19.68 -2.10 -12.01
N ARG A 174 -20.06 -3.33 -11.65
CA ARG A 174 -20.87 -3.59 -10.46
C ARG A 174 -20.18 -3.20 -9.17
N CYS A 175 -18.87 -3.48 -9.03
CA CYS A 175 -18.10 -3.04 -7.85
C CYS A 175 -18.06 -1.50 -7.74
N ARG A 176 -17.95 -0.79 -8.86
CA ARG A 176 -18.04 0.68 -8.88
C ARG A 176 -19.42 1.16 -8.42
N GLU A 177 -20.48 0.54 -8.88
CA GLU A 177 -21.88 0.85 -8.48
C GLU A 177 -22.12 0.55 -6.99
N ILE A 178 -21.60 -0.59 -6.49
CA ILE A 178 -21.65 -0.94 -5.07
C ILE A 178 -20.93 0.14 -4.25
N ARG A 179 -19.71 0.50 -4.65
CA ARG A 179 -18.92 1.52 -3.92
C ARG A 179 -19.64 2.88 -3.88
N LYS A 180 -20.27 3.28 -5.00
CA LYS A 180 -21.06 4.50 -5.08
C LYS A 180 -22.27 4.44 -4.15
N ALA A 181 -23.06 3.38 -4.21
CA ALA A 181 -24.27 3.23 -3.40
C ALA A 181 -23.95 3.19 -1.90
N LEU A 182 -22.84 2.54 -1.51
CA LEU A 182 -22.38 2.51 -0.10
C LEU A 182 -21.87 3.90 0.34
N LYS A 183 -21.18 4.66 -0.53
CA LYS A 183 -20.80 6.04 -0.25
C LYS A 183 -22.02 6.93 0.01
N ASP A 184 -23.05 6.82 -0.85
CA ASP A 184 -24.28 7.60 -0.74
C ASP A 184 -25.04 7.28 0.56
N ALA A 185 -24.83 6.09 1.13
CA ALA A 185 -25.32 5.66 2.46
C ALA A 185 -24.38 6.02 3.61
N GLY A 186 -23.33 6.82 3.40
CA GLY A 186 -22.37 7.22 4.43
C GLY A 186 -21.33 6.16 4.80
N VAL A 187 -21.26 5.05 4.07
CA VAL A 187 -20.35 3.93 4.37
C VAL A 187 -19.00 4.13 3.69
N ARG A 188 -17.93 4.08 4.49
CA ARG A 188 -16.55 4.08 4.00
C ARG A 188 -16.01 2.66 4.00
N ILE A 189 -15.93 2.05 2.84
CA ILE A 189 -15.39 0.72 2.61
C ILE A 189 -14.70 0.65 1.26
N ARG A 190 -13.63 -0.11 1.16
CA ARG A 190 -13.00 -0.49 -0.11
C ARG A 190 -13.75 -1.67 -0.71
N VAL A 191 -14.09 -1.60 -2.00
CA VAL A 191 -14.71 -2.70 -2.75
C VAL A 191 -13.71 -3.20 -3.77
N VAL A 192 -13.38 -4.48 -3.74
CA VAL A 192 -12.39 -5.10 -4.61
C VAL A 192 -13.09 -6.03 -5.59
N ALA A 193 -12.96 -5.76 -6.88
CA ALA A 193 -13.33 -6.67 -7.95
C ALA A 193 -12.19 -7.68 -8.15
N GLN A 194 -12.46 -8.96 -7.93
CA GLN A 194 -11.49 -10.04 -8.10
C GLN A 194 -12.02 -11.05 -9.13
N PRO A 195 -11.66 -10.88 -10.43
CA PRO A 195 -11.94 -11.92 -11.41
C PRO A 195 -11.16 -13.19 -11.07
N VAL A 196 -11.79 -14.34 -11.27
CA VAL A 196 -11.14 -15.64 -11.06
C VAL A 196 -11.33 -16.56 -12.26
N THR A 197 -10.40 -17.49 -12.41
CA THR A 197 -10.40 -18.53 -13.44
C THR A 197 -9.98 -19.88 -12.84
N GLY A 198 -10.17 -20.98 -13.56
CA GLY A 198 -9.77 -22.32 -13.14
C GLY A 198 -10.94 -23.24 -12.88
N GLU A 199 -10.62 -24.50 -12.56
CA GLU A 199 -11.59 -25.55 -12.30
C GLU A 199 -12.15 -25.47 -10.86
N PRO A 200 -13.35 -26.07 -10.59
CA PRO A 200 -13.90 -26.18 -9.25
C PRO A 200 -12.86 -26.77 -8.26
N GLY A 201 -12.59 -26.06 -7.17
CA GLY A 201 -11.59 -26.46 -6.17
C GLY A 201 -10.15 -26.01 -6.47
N ALA A 202 -9.89 -25.45 -7.65
CA ALA A 202 -8.59 -24.91 -8.05
C ALA A 202 -8.71 -23.50 -8.66
N LEU A 203 -9.66 -22.70 -8.16
CA LEU A 203 -9.83 -21.33 -8.61
C LEU A 203 -8.60 -20.48 -8.27
N GLN A 204 -8.20 -19.65 -9.21
CA GLN A 204 -7.07 -18.73 -9.08
C GLN A 204 -7.49 -17.32 -9.47
N ALA A 205 -6.83 -16.33 -8.90
CA ALA A 205 -6.98 -14.95 -9.32
C ALA A 205 -6.57 -14.79 -10.79
N SER A 206 -7.43 -14.15 -11.58
CA SER A 206 -7.08 -13.78 -12.94
C SER A 206 -6.72 -12.29 -13.04
N LYS A 207 -6.32 -11.86 -14.23
CA LYS A 207 -5.99 -10.45 -14.51
C LYS A 207 -7.25 -9.57 -14.40
N GLY A 208 -7.05 -8.29 -14.06
CA GLY A 208 -8.15 -7.33 -14.04
C GLY A 208 -8.74 -7.08 -12.67
N ARG A 209 -8.05 -7.48 -11.59
CA ARG A 209 -8.35 -6.96 -10.25
C ARG A 209 -8.38 -5.44 -10.28
N ARG A 210 -9.37 -4.84 -9.59
CA ARG A 210 -9.48 -3.39 -9.38
C ARG A 210 -10.03 -3.11 -7.99
N ASP A 211 -9.47 -2.10 -7.35
CA ASP A 211 -9.92 -1.62 -6.06
C ASP A 211 -10.74 -0.32 -6.27
N PHE A 212 -11.91 -0.24 -5.65
CA PHE A 212 -12.80 0.92 -5.70
C PHE A 212 -12.90 1.53 -4.31
N VAL A 213 -12.39 2.73 -4.17
CA VAL A 213 -12.37 3.50 -2.92
C VAL A 213 -13.11 4.84 -3.11
N SER A 214 -13.33 5.57 -2.03
CA SER A 214 -13.70 6.98 -2.11
C SER A 214 -12.51 7.82 -2.60
N GLU A 215 -12.79 8.98 -3.16
CA GLU A 215 -11.74 9.98 -3.35
C GLU A 215 -11.22 10.48 -2.00
N PRO A 216 -9.95 10.88 -1.92
CA PRO A 216 -9.41 11.54 -0.74
C PRO A 216 -10.27 12.75 -0.34
N PRO A 217 -10.57 12.93 0.96
CA PRO A 217 -11.45 14.03 1.42
C PRO A 217 -10.79 15.41 1.39
N GLY A 218 -9.48 15.47 1.12
CA GLY A 218 -8.69 16.70 1.12
C GLY A 218 -7.83 16.86 -0.13
N LEU A 219 -7.02 17.92 -0.12
CA LEU A 219 -6.05 18.23 -1.17
C LEU A 219 -4.81 17.35 -0.99
N THR A 220 -4.49 16.57 -2.01
CA THR A 220 -3.33 15.66 -2.00
C THR A 220 -2.11 16.28 -2.71
N MET A 221 -0.91 15.75 -2.43
CA MET A 221 0.29 16.10 -3.22
C MET A 221 0.10 15.82 -4.71
N LEU A 222 -0.69 14.79 -5.06
CA LEU A 222 -0.96 14.45 -6.46
C LEU A 222 -1.74 15.58 -7.15
N ASP A 223 -2.73 16.18 -6.47
CA ASP A 223 -3.49 17.31 -6.99
C ASP A 223 -2.59 18.54 -7.21
N VAL A 224 -1.76 18.84 -6.21
CA VAL A 224 -0.86 19.99 -6.23
C VAL A 224 0.19 19.84 -7.32
N LEU A 225 0.80 18.67 -7.44
CA LEU A 225 1.78 18.37 -8.48
C LEU A 225 1.15 18.46 -9.88
N ASN A 226 -0.05 17.91 -10.05
CA ASN A 226 -0.76 17.96 -11.33
C ASN A 226 -1.09 19.41 -11.72
N ARG A 227 -1.60 20.22 -10.77
CA ARG A 227 -1.85 21.66 -11.01
C ARG A 227 -0.58 22.43 -11.37
N SER A 228 0.56 22.03 -10.84
CA SER A 228 1.87 22.61 -11.15
C SER A 228 2.48 22.08 -12.47
N GLY A 229 1.72 21.31 -13.26
CA GLY A 229 2.18 20.74 -14.52
C GLY A 229 3.25 19.66 -14.38
N GLN A 230 3.39 19.06 -13.20
CA GLN A 230 4.27 17.92 -12.97
C GLN A 230 3.60 16.63 -13.45
N ILE A 231 4.41 15.71 -13.98
CA ILE A 231 3.95 14.37 -14.32
C ILE A 231 3.78 13.55 -13.04
N THR A 232 2.64 12.90 -12.88
CA THR A 232 2.35 12.00 -11.77
C THR A 232 1.98 10.61 -12.30
N MET A 233 2.84 9.63 -12.09
CA MET A 233 2.66 8.27 -12.58
C MET A 233 2.32 7.34 -11.43
N GLY A 234 1.18 6.64 -11.52
CA GLY A 234 0.78 5.62 -10.57
C GLY A 234 1.16 4.22 -11.06
N ILE A 235 1.82 3.44 -10.23
CA ILE A 235 2.25 2.07 -10.52
C ILE A 235 1.71 1.14 -9.42
N GLY A 236 1.20 -0.03 -9.80
CA GLY A 236 0.55 -0.96 -8.86
C GLY A 236 -0.87 -0.52 -8.51
N LYS A 237 -1.22 -0.52 -7.23
CA LYS A 237 -2.53 -0.12 -6.69
C LYS A 237 -2.72 1.39 -6.56
N ALA A 238 -1.66 2.18 -6.73
CA ALA A 238 -1.67 3.62 -6.43
C ALA A 238 -2.87 4.35 -7.06
N TYR A 239 -3.13 4.16 -8.34
CA TYR A 239 -4.25 4.78 -9.03
C TYR A 239 -5.61 4.46 -8.39
N ASP A 240 -5.83 3.20 -8.03
CA ASP A 240 -7.09 2.73 -7.46
C ASP A 240 -7.34 3.32 -6.06
N LEU A 241 -6.28 3.44 -5.24
CA LEU A 241 -6.36 3.98 -3.87
C LEU A 241 -6.71 5.48 -3.82
N PHE A 242 -6.58 6.19 -4.92
CA PHE A 242 -6.98 7.60 -5.06
C PHE A 242 -8.19 7.78 -6.00
N SER A 243 -8.88 6.71 -6.40
CA SER A 243 -9.93 6.78 -7.43
C SER A 243 -9.46 7.44 -8.73
N GLY A 244 -8.19 7.34 -9.05
CA GLY A 244 -7.55 7.94 -10.21
C GLY A 244 -7.23 9.43 -10.09
N ARG A 245 -7.63 10.07 -9.01
CA ARG A 245 -7.45 11.52 -8.80
C ARG A 245 -5.96 11.91 -8.75
N GLY A 246 -5.59 12.92 -9.50
CA GLY A 246 -4.26 13.53 -9.50
C GLY A 246 -3.18 12.76 -10.27
N PHE A 247 -3.47 11.59 -10.86
CA PHE A 247 -2.51 10.88 -11.71
C PHE A 247 -2.63 11.28 -13.19
N THR A 248 -1.49 11.58 -13.79
CA THR A 248 -1.38 11.82 -15.25
C THR A 248 -1.56 10.50 -16.04
N LYS A 249 -0.99 9.41 -15.52
CA LYS A 249 -1.08 8.07 -16.10
C LYS A 249 -0.85 7.00 -15.03
N SER A 250 -1.37 5.80 -15.28
CA SER A 250 -1.19 4.67 -14.37
C SER A 250 -0.89 3.36 -15.09
N PHE A 251 -0.24 2.45 -14.35
CA PHE A 251 0.09 1.09 -14.75
C PHE A 251 -0.41 0.14 -13.66
N ALA A 252 -1.53 -0.53 -13.91
CA ALA A 252 -2.12 -1.50 -12.98
C ALA A 252 -1.34 -2.82 -13.03
N VAL A 253 -0.27 -2.89 -12.26
CA VAL A 253 0.61 -4.05 -12.13
C VAL A 253 0.60 -4.50 -10.68
N TYR A 254 0.07 -5.69 -10.42
CA TYR A 254 -0.12 -6.18 -9.05
C TYR A 254 0.95 -7.19 -8.60
N SER A 255 1.81 -7.67 -9.51
CA SER A 255 3.01 -8.39 -9.12
C SER A 255 4.07 -7.39 -8.64
N PRO A 256 4.61 -7.52 -7.41
CA PRO A 256 5.54 -6.53 -6.86
C PRO A 256 6.81 -6.38 -7.69
N MET A 257 7.37 -7.48 -8.20
CA MET A 257 8.58 -7.39 -9.04
C MET A 257 8.28 -6.78 -10.41
N ALA A 258 7.13 -7.09 -11.02
CA ALA A 258 6.74 -6.45 -12.28
C ALA A 258 6.42 -4.95 -12.08
N ALA A 259 5.87 -4.56 -10.93
CA ALA A 259 5.68 -3.15 -10.58
C ALA A 259 7.03 -2.44 -10.40
N PHE A 260 8.00 -3.08 -9.79
CA PHE A 260 9.36 -2.55 -9.66
C PHE A 260 10.07 -2.44 -11.03
N ASP A 261 9.90 -3.42 -11.91
CA ASP A 261 10.41 -3.36 -13.29
C ASP A 261 9.79 -2.18 -14.06
N GLU A 262 8.48 -1.91 -13.85
CA GLU A 262 7.82 -0.76 -14.47
C GLU A 262 8.41 0.57 -13.96
N VAL A 263 8.70 0.68 -12.64
CA VAL A 263 9.40 1.85 -12.08
C VAL A 263 10.74 2.06 -12.79
N ILE A 264 11.56 1.03 -12.90
CA ILE A 264 12.87 1.09 -13.57
C ILE A 264 12.70 1.48 -15.05
N GLY A 265 11.71 0.90 -15.74
CA GLY A 265 11.39 1.21 -17.13
C GLY A 265 10.95 2.67 -17.34
N MET A 266 10.29 3.28 -16.34
CA MET A 266 9.86 4.67 -16.39
C MET A 266 10.99 5.68 -16.20
N LEU A 267 12.13 5.30 -15.61
CA LEU A 267 13.24 6.23 -15.36
C LEU A 267 13.77 6.89 -16.64
N ASN A 268 13.72 6.19 -17.77
CA ASN A 268 14.13 6.73 -19.06
C ASN A 268 13.03 7.52 -19.79
N LYS A 269 11.74 7.29 -19.42
CA LYS A 269 10.58 7.88 -20.09
C LYS A 269 10.05 9.12 -19.40
N VAL A 270 10.23 9.22 -18.07
CA VAL A 270 9.71 10.30 -17.23
C VAL A 270 10.88 11.09 -16.66
N PRO A 271 11.30 12.20 -17.28
CA PRO A 271 12.49 12.95 -16.85
C PRO A 271 12.24 13.83 -15.62
N ARG A 272 10.97 14.13 -15.27
CA ARG A 272 10.58 14.97 -14.14
C ARG A 272 9.22 14.58 -13.59
N GLY A 273 8.97 14.89 -12.32
CA GLY A 273 7.69 14.63 -11.64
C GLY A 273 7.78 13.50 -10.64
N LEU A 274 6.66 12.85 -10.36
CA LEU A 274 6.53 11.79 -9.35
C LEU A 274 6.23 10.43 -10.00
N LEU A 275 7.03 9.44 -9.67
CA LEU A 275 6.71 8.01 -9.83
C LEU A 275 6.25 7.49 -8.48
N TYR A 276 4.99 7.12 -8.35
CA TYR A 276 4.39 6.61 -7.12
C TYR A 276 4.06 5.13 -7.31
N ALA A 277 4.81 4.25 -6.69
CA ALA A 277 4.65 2.81 -6.81
C ALA A 277 4.21 2.16 -5.50
N THR A 278 3.27 1.22 -5.59
CA THR A 278 2.87 0.35 -4.48
C THR A 278 3.38 -1.06 -4.74
N LEU A 279 4.02 -1.65 -3.73
CA LEU A 279 4.66 -2.98 -3.80
C LEU A 279 4.08 -3.87 -2.71
N ASP A 280 3.31 -4.90 -3.08
CA ASP A 280 2.72 -5.87 -2.15
C ASP A 280 3.72 -7.01 -1.87
N LEU A 281 4.62 -6.79 -0.90
CA LEU A 281 5.70 -7.71 -0.54
C LEU A 281 5.35 -8.63 0.64
N PHE A 282 4.18 -8.46 1.27
CA PHE A 282 3.75 -9.23 2.43
C PHE A 282 2.55 -10.13 2.13
N PRO A 283 2.71 -11.20 1.30
CA PRO A 283 1.69 -12.23 1.17
C PRO A 283 1.49 -12.93 2.53
N GLU A 284 0.37 -13.64 2.69
CA GLU A 284 -0.08 -14.18 3.97
C GLU A 284 0.84 -15.23 4.63
N GLU A 285 1.79 -15.79 3.91
CA GLU A 285 2.75 -16.77 4.41
C GLU A 285 4.08 -16.10 4.73
N LEU A 286 4.56 -16.23 5.97
CA LEU A 286 5.81 -15.64 6.47
C LEU A 286 7.02 -15.95 5.57
N THR A 287 7.18 -17.19 5.15
CA THR A 287 8.29 -17.60 4.27
C THR A 287 8.22 -16.95 2.88
N ARG A 288 7.02 -16.72 2.37
CA ARG A 288 6.82 -16.03 1.08
C ARG A 288 7.05 -14.53 1.23
N ALA A 289 6.63 -13.95 2.37
CA ALA A 289 6.87 -12.54 2.68
C ALA A 289 8.38 -12.25 2.81
N SER A 290 9.13 -13.09 3.55
CA SER A 290 10.58 -12.93 3.65
C SER A 290 11.28 -13.07 2.31
N THR A 291 10.91 -14.09 1.51
CA THR A 291 11.46 -14.30 0.17
C THR A 291 11.17 -13.11 -0.76
N ALA A 292 9.96 -12.56 -0.71
CA ALA A 292 9.57 -11.41 -1.54
C ALA A 292 10.33 -10.14 -1.15
N LEU A 293 10.47 -9.88 0.16
CA LEU A 293 11.20 -8.72 0.67
C LEU A 293 12.69 -8.81 0.34
N GLU A 294 13.32 -9.98 0.53
CA GLU A 294 14.70 -10.22 0.15
C GLU A 294 14.93 -10.14 -1.36
N ALA A 295 13.96 -10.60 -2.17
CA ALA A 295 14.03 -10.45 -3.62
C ALA A 295 13.96 -8.99 -4.05
N PHE A 296 13.12 -8.18 -3.41
CA PHE A 296 13.06 -6.74 -3.61
C PHE A 296 14.37 -6.07 -3.22
N ASP A 297 14.91 -6.40 -2.04
CA ASP A 297 16.18 -5.84 -1.56
C ASP A 297 17.31 -6.08 -2.56
N ARG A 298 17.46 -7.31 -3.04
CA ARG A 298 18.47 -7.66 -4.05
C ARG A 298 18.35 -6.87 -5.36
N ARG A 299 17.16 -6.35 -5.67
CA ARG A 299 16.90 -5.59 -6.89
C ARG A 299 17.06 -4.06 -6.74
N LEU A 300 17.20 -3.55 -5.49
CA LEU A 300 17.40 -2.11 -5.25
C LEU A 300 18.62 -1.52 -6.01
N PRO A 301 19.76 -2.20 -6.14
CA PRO A 301 20.88 -1.72 -6.97
C PRO A 301 20.50 -1.44 -8.41
N ASP A 302 19.58 -2.23 -9.02
CA ASP A 302 19.12 -2.02 -10.41
C ASP A 302 18.43 -0.66 -10.59
N LEU A 303 17.79 -0.15 -9.53
CA LEU A 303 17.22 1.19 -9.48
C LEU A 303 18.31 2.23 -9.24
N PHE A 304 19.15 2.02 -8.23
CA PHE A 304 20.14 3.01 -7.78
C PHE A 304 21.16 3.35 -8.86
N GLU A 305 21.63 2.37 -9.61
CA GLU A 305 22.56 2.55 -10.74
C GLU A 305 22.01 3.40 -11.87
N LYS A 306 20.68 3.50 -12.00
CA LYS A 306 20.00 4.28 -13.02
C LYS A 306 19.59 5.68 -12.58
N LEU A 307 19.83 6.01 -11.32
CA LEU A 307 19.49 7.33 -10.78
C LEU A 307 20.36 8.43 -11.41
N ARG A 308 19.71 9.53 -11.70
CA ARG A 308 20.37 10.77 -12.15
C ARG A 308 20.53 11.74 -10.97
N VAL A 309 21.41 12.68 -11.12
CA VAL A 309 21.71 13.72 -10.13
C VAL A 309 20.47 14.47 -9.59
N GLY A 310 19.40 14.54 -10.38
CA GLY A 310 18.14 15.18 -9.98
C GLY A 310 17.07 14.23 -9.48
N ASP A 311 17.43 12.99 -9.18
CA ASP A 311 16.47 12.00 -8.67
C ASP A 311 16.52 11.92 -7.15
N LEU A 312 15.35 11.78 -6.53
CA LEU A 312 15.15 11.49 -5.11
C LEU A 312 14.35 10.20 -5.00
N VAL A 313 14.88 9.21 -4.29
CA VAL A 313 14.16 7.97 -3.98
C VAL A 313 13.73 8.02 -2.52
N ILE A 314 12.45 7.72 -2.28
CA ILE A 314 11.87 7.53 -0.95
C ILE A 314 11.29 6.11 -0.91
N VAL A 315 11.71 5.30 0.07
CA VAL A 315 11.17 3.97 0.34
C VAL A 315 10.50 4.01 1.71
N THR A 316 9.24 3.60 1.79
CA THR A 316 8.47 3.60 3.04
C THR A 316 7.36 2.53 3.02
N GLY A 317 6.58 2.42 4.09
CA GLY A 317 5.34 1.65 4.18
C GLY A 317 4.12 2.56 4.25
N ASP A 318 2.93 1.96 4.15
CA ASP A 318 1.63 2.63 4.31
C ASP A 318 0.95 2.25 5.65
N HIS A 319 1.29 1.13 6.23
CA HIS A 319 0.89 0.59 7.55
C HIS A 319 1.76 -0.62 7.89
N GLY A 320 1.53 -1.25 9.03
CA GLY A 320 2.06 -2.57 9.34
C GLY A 320 1.14 -3.70 8.88
N ARG A 321 1.67 -4.91 8.78
CA ARG A 321 0.92 -6.14 8.54
C ARG A 321 1.61 -7.31 9.21
N ASP A 322 1.42 -7.43 10.51
CA ASP A 322 2.04 -8.47 11.29
C ASP A 322 1.38 -9.83 11.08
N LEU A 323 2.01 -10.66 10.27
CA LEU A 323 1.51 -11.99 9.89
C LEU A 323 1.57 -13.01 11.03
N SER A 324 2.23 -12.68 12.15
CA SER A 324 2.27 -13.52 13.34
C SER A 324 1.03 -13.36 14.22
N LEU A 325 0.33 -12.23 14.08
CA LEU A 325 -0.88 -11.94 14.83
C LEU A 325 -2.13 -12.63 14.21
N PRO A 326 -3.14 -12.95 15.05
CA PRO A 326 -4.40 -13.50 14.57
C PRO A 326 -5.08 -12.56 13.55
N GLY A 327 -5.63 -13.15 12.48
CA GLY A 327 -6.39 -12.41 11.46
C GLY A 327 -5.55 -11.84 10.32
N LYS A 328 -4.23 -11.68 10.49
CA LYS A 328 -3.30 -11.20 9.45
C LYS A 328 -3.76 -9.90 8.76
N MET A 329 -4.38 -9.02 9.53
CA MET A 329 -4.94 -7.74 9.10
C MET A 329 -3.85 -6.65 9.06
N PRO A 330 -4.11 -5.50 8.42
CA PRO A 330 -3.30 -4.31 8.64
C PRO A 330 -3.14 -4.02 10.13
N THR A 331 -1.95 -3.60 10.55
CA THR A 331 -1.62 -3.27 11.94
C THR A 331 -1.21 -1.82 12.12
N ARG A 332 -1.51 -1.26 13.30
CA ARG A 332 -1.24 0.14 13.65
C ARG A 332 0.22 0.30 14.10
N GLU A 333 1.13 0.47 13.14
CA GLU A 333 2.58 0.52 13.37
C GLU A 333 3.21 1.79 12.82
N TYR A 334 4.38 2.13 13.35
CA TYR A 334 5.34 2.96 12.63
C TYR A 334 5.77 2.24 11.35
N VAL A 335 6.09 3.01 10.31
CA VAL A 335 6.73 2.51 9.09
C VAL A 335 8.10 3.16 8.92
N PRO A 336 9.08 2.49 8.31
CA PRO A 336 10.37 3.10 8.05
C PRO A 336 10.27 4.14 6.93
N VAL A 337 11.18 5.11 6.92
CA VAL A 337 11.41 5.98 5.78
C VAL A 337 12.90 5.97 5.45
N PHE A 338 13.24 5.65 4.22
CA PHE A 338 14.59 5.72 3.66
C PHE A 338 14.60 6.68 2.50
N VAL A 339 15.61 7.55 2.49
CA VAL A 339 15.77 8.56 1.43
C VAL A 339 17.16 8.49 0.87
N THR A 340 17.27 8.39 -0.45
CA THR A 340 18.58 8.40 -1.12
C THR A 340 18.53 9.19 -2.43
N SER A 341 19.66 9.74 -2.80
CA SER A 341 19.86 10.50 -4.03
C SER A 341 21.37 10.61 -4.31
N PRO A 342 21.83 10.68 -5.54
CA PRO A 342 23.25 10.80 -5.88
C PRO A 342 23.96 12.05 -5.32
N LYS A 343 23.22 13.06 -4.86
CA LYS A 343 23.78 14.35 -4.39
C LYS A 343 23.25 14.84 -3.03
N LEU A 344 22.53 14.03 -2.31
CA LEU A 344 22.06 14.41 -0.98
C LEU A 344 23.00 13.91 0.12
N ALA A 345 22.79 14.42 1.33
CA ALA A 345 23.48 13.94 2.52
C ALA A 345 23.24 12.45 2.71
N GLN A 346 24.20 11.77 3.33
CA GLN A 346 24.13 10.36 3.68
C GLN A 346 24.19 10.21 5.19
N GLY A 347 23.60 9.15 5.72
CA GLY A 347 23.67 8.81 7.14
C GLY A 347 22.91 9.75 8.07
N VAL A 348 21.99 10.58 7.55
CA VAL A 348 21.19 11.50 8.37
C VAL A 348 20.03 10.75 9.00
N ASP A 349 19.94 10.81 10.33
CA ASP A 349 18.77 10.35 11.07
C ASP A 349 17.65 11.42 11.00
N LEU A 350 16.55 11.09 10.37
CA LEU A 350 15.34 11.93 10.26
C LEU A 350 14.45 11.83 11.51
N GLY A 351 14.81 10.95 12.45
CA GLY A 351 14.10 10.71 13.69
C GLY A 351 12.74 10.04 13.53
N SER A 352 11.91 10.22 14.56
CA SER A 352 10.52 9.78 14.57
C SER A 352 9.60 10.91 14.15
N ARG A 353 8.98 10.80 12.99
CA ARG A 353 8.03 11.76 12.45
C ARG A 353 6.63 11.44 12.95
N GLN A 354 5.86 12.46 13.31
CA GLN A 354 4.52 12.28 13.89
C GLN A 354 3.47 11.88 12.85
N THR A 355 3.71 12.19 11.58
CA THR A 355 2.76 11.93 10.50
C THR A 355 3.47 11.55 9.21
N ALA A 356 2.90 10.64 8.48
CA ALA A 356 3.36 10.26 7.14
C ALA A 356 3.13 11.38 6.10
N ALA A 357 2.34 12.42 6.42
CA ALA A 357 2.14 13.60 5.57
C ALA A 357 3.44 14.40 5.32
N ASP A 358 4.47 14.19 6.15
CA ASP A 358 5.80 14.77 5.99
C ASP A 358 6.46 14.35 4.66
N VAL A 359 6.15 13.14 4.19
CA VAL A 359 6.57 12.66 2.86
C VAL A 359 5.96 13.52 1.76
N ALA A 360 4.65 13.76 1.83
CA ALA A 360 3.97 14.60 0.84
C ALA A 360 4.56 16.00 0.80
N GLN A 361 4.78 16.61 1.96
CA GLN A 361 5.33 17.97 2.06
C GLN A 361 6.76 18.02 1.50
N THR A 362 7.56 16.98 1.74
CA THR A 362 8.92 16.85 1.17
C THR A 362 8.88 16.72 -0.36
N VAL A 363 7.96 15.91 -0.89
CA VAL A 363 7.80 15.69 -2.33
C VAL A 363 7.39 17.00 -3.04
N VAL A 364 6.38 17.72 -2.53
CA VAL A 364 5.93 18.96 -3.17
C VAL A 364 7.00 20.04 -3.11
N GLU A 365 7.74 20.14 -2.02
CA GLU A 365 8.88 21.08 -1.90
C GLU A 365 10.02 20.69 -2.87
N ALA A 366 10.40 19.41 -2.92
CA ALA A 366 11.46 18.92 -3.81
C ALA A 366 11.13 19.23 -5.28
N LEU A 367 9.86 19.09 -5.69
CA LEU A 367 9.36 19.36 -7.03
C LEU A 367 8.89 20.81 -7.24
N ARG A 368 9.04 21.68 -6.24
CA ARG A 368 8.71 23.12 -6.29
C ARG A 368 7.25 23.36 -6.61
N ALA A 369 6.39 22.58 -6.06
CA ALA A 369 4.95 22.77 -6.10
C ALA A 369 4.47 23.53 -4.85
N GLU A 370 3.19 23.90 -4.81
CA GLU A 370 2.57 24.57 -3.69
C GLU A 370 2.60 23.69 -2.42
N ARG A 371 2.79 24.32 -1.25
CA ARG A 371 2.78 23.61 0.03
C ARG A 371 1.38 23.06 0.36
N LEU A 372 1.38 21.91 1.01
CA LEU A 372 0.18 21.32 1.58
C LEU A 372 -0.14 21.93 2.96
N PRO A 373 -1.40 21.86 3.41
CA PRO A 373 -1.79 22.40 4.72
C PRO A 373 -1.26 21.59 5.91
N VAL A 374 -0.75 20.37 5.67
CA VAL A 374 -0.26 19.45 6.71
C VAL A 374 1.08 18.84 6.31
N GLY A 375 1.82 18.38 7.31
CA GLY A 375 3.14 17.80 7.17
C GLY A 375 4.28 18.83 7.21
N ASP A 376 5.42 18.37 7.70
CA ASP A 376 6.67 19.13 7.77
C ASP A 376 7.73 18.47 6.89
N SER A 377 8.21 19.22 5.89
CA SER A 377 9.24 18.70 4.98
C SER A 377 10.55 18.43 5.72
N PHE A 378 11.16 17.32 5.38
CA PHE A 378 12.53 16.97 5.81
C PHE A 378 13.58 17.23 4.71
N LEU A 379 13.22 17.94 3.63
CA LEU A 379 14.12 18.18 2.49
C LEU A 379 15.40 18.94 2.90
N ASP A 380 15.30 19.88 3.83
CA ASP A 380 16.46 20.65 4.30
C ASP A 380 17.48 19.78 5.03
N ALA A 381 17.03 18.79 5.79
CA ALA A 381 17.92 17.80 6.45
C ALA A 381 18.70 16.93 5.45
N LEU A 382 18.23 16.83 4.22
CA LEU A 382 18.88 16.04 3.16
C LEU A 382 19.96 16.83 2.40
N ARG A 383 20.14 18.13 2.66
CA ARG A 383 21.15 18.94 1.97
C ARG A 383 22.54 18.58 2.53
N PRO A 384 23.56 18.38 1.65
CA PRO A 384 24.92 18.25 2.14
C PRO A 384 25.32 19.53 2.87
N GLY A 385 25.96 19.38 4.03
CA GLY A 385 26.48 20.50 4.82
C GLY A 385 27.60 21.26 4.08
#